data_1c9e76ac4626e4b04c8058dd34b82dd0
#
_entry.id   1c9e76ac4626e4b04c8058dd34b82dd0
#
_cell.length_a   1.000
_cell.length_b   1.000
_cell.length_c   1.000
_cell.angle_alpha   90.00
_cell.angle_beta   90.00
_cell.angle_gamma   90.00
#
_symmetry.space_group_name_H-M   'P 1'
#
loop_
_entity.id
_entity.type
_entity.pdbx_description
1 polymer ?
#
loop_
_entity_poly.entity_id
_entity_poly.type
_entity_poly.pdbx_seq_one_letter_code
_entity_poly.pdbx_strand_id
1 'polypeptide(L)'
;LEFKGVNYEEKYCDAVNDNSIKLSEVIRHEKWFLPHWNYDPTIDSMLNMLDSIKKFFVPEECGDYYCRLINDGQIVFNFLNLDDFHLADELYIKMNSRGRALTRFENLKSKILKLYDDASKEVPKEYNKKFSEIQTAQGNHSAFKSLRDYVSYMLDTKWTDVFWNEWLNTAEHDEVPNVDDMMLSFITIMGIFDHIIYKLDGKLSLARKDELTREINSLMSAKDKNKGVTVRYDKLIELLKENNYAFLFKIIDYFNIFNDDGKLKTYLPASFTFFSEKETFYSITNDYKFGMEYEKKAKAFAYIDYLSNNPSPNPDHLEAWMHFVCNVCSNSYNLANYTDTFCTSIAGLHYLCSEDIVSEIAQKDLSVLATLDIPQIEEEILKMKLSSNPSWGNAIDNAEKDLSYFEGRLRYPLIECCGVDENDIADILKIALFIDYEQYKADMK
;
A
#
# COMPACT_ATOMS: atom_id res chain seq x y z
N LEU A 1 14.57 -15.48 -19.53
CA LEU A 1 13.83 -15.56 -20.79
C LEU A 1 14.68 -16.33 -21.80
N GLU A 2 14.42 -17.63 -21.97
CA GLU A 2 15.02 -18.41 -23.04
C GLU A 2 14.31 -18.07 -24.36
N PHE A 3 14.94 -17.28 -25.19
CA PHE A 3 14.48 -17.02 -26.56
C PHE A 3 14.93 -18.15 -27.46
N LYS A 4 14.33 -19.34 -27.29
CA LYS A 4 14.64 -20.50 -28.14
C LYS A 4 14.11 -20.26 -29.58
N GLY A 5 14.99 -20.30 -30.57
CA GLY A 5 14.65 -20.36 -31.98
C GLY A 5 14.67 -19.04 -32.76
N VAL A 6 15.20 -17.95 -32.20
CA VAL A 6 15.39 -16.70 -32.96
C VAL A 6 16.83 -16.60 -33.43
N ASN A 7 17.06 -16.56 -34.73
CA ASN A 7 18.36 -16.18 -35.29
C ASN A 7 18.49 -14.66 -35.25
N TYR A 8 19.16 -14.16 -34.21
CA TYR A 8 19.33 -12.72 -34.02
C TYR A 8 20.23 -12.07 -35.06
N GLU A 9 21.19 -12.82 -35.57
CA GLU A 9 22.11 -12.39 -36.60
C GLU A 9 21.36 -12.04 -37.90
N GLU A 10 20.45 -12.91 -38.32
CA GLU A 10 19.60 -12.68 -39.49
C GLU A 10 18.56 -11.56 -39.22
N LYS A 11 17.97 -11.54 -38.04
CA LYS A 11 16.87 -10.63 -37.69
C LYS A 11 17.32 -9.15 -37.60
N TYR A 12 18.53 -8.88 -37.11
CA TYR A 12 19.02 -7.53 -36.94
C TYR A 12 20.12 -7.12 -37.92
N CYS A 13 20.44 -7.98 -38.90
CA CYS A 13 21.49 -7.75 -39.86
C CYS A 13 21.35 -6.40 -40.60
N ASP A 14 20.15 -6.07 -41.06
CA ASP A 14 19.91 -4.83 -41.76
C ASP A 14 20.08 -3.61 -40.83
N ALA A 15 19.60 -3.71 -39.59
CA ALA A 15 19.75 -2.65 -38.59
C ALA A 15 21.20 -2.49 -38.13
N VAL A 16 22.02 -3.55 -38.13
CA VAL A 16 23.45 -3.46 -37.78
C VAL A 16 24.24 -2.81 -38.90
N ASN A 17 23.94 -3.16 -40.17
CA ASN A 17 24.70 -2.71 -41.34
C ASN A 17 24.31 -1.30 -41.81
N ASP A 18 23.08 -0.84 -41.52
CA ASP A 18 22.64 0.50 -41.90
C ASP A 18 22.89 1.52 -40.79
N ASN A 19 23.87 2.40 -41.01
CA ASN A 19 24.26 3.45 -40.05
C ASN A 19 23.16 4.50 -39.77
N SER A 20 22.12 4.58 -40.59
CA SER A 20 21.01 5.50 -40.37
C SER A 20 19.99 4.98 -39.34
N ILE A 21 19.99 3.68 -39.05
CA ILE A 21 19.03 3.01 -38.18
C ILE A 21 19.68 2.83 -36.79
N LYS A 22 19.01 3.27 -35.74
CA LYS A 22 19.44 2.99 -34.35
C LYS A 22 18.96 1.62 -33.91
N LEU A 23 19.83 0.81 -33.32
CA LEU A 23 19.48 -0.50 -32.74
C LEU A 23 18.46 -0.36 -31.63
N SER A 24 18.59 0.67 -30.81
CA SER A 24 17.64 0.96 -29.72
C SER A 24 16.21 1.15 -30.23
N GLU A 25 16.02 1.83 -31.37
CA GLU A 25 14.70 2.05 -31.97
C GLU A 25 14.11 0.74 -32.49
N VAL A 26 14.91 -0.09 -33.16
CA VAL A 26 14.46 -1.40 -33.66
C VAL A 26 14.03 -2.30 -32.51
N ILE A 27 14.81 -2.33 -31.43
CA ILE A 27 14.49 -3.13 -30.23
C ILE A 27 13.20 -2.64 -29.56
N ARG A 28 13.01 -1.34 -29.46
CA ARG A 28 11.77 -0.76 -28.85
C ARG A 28 10.50 -1.12 -29.65
N HIS A 29 10.61 -1.41 -30.93
CA HIS A 29 9.48 -1.83 -31.77
C HIS A 29 9.25 -3.35 -31.78
N GLU A 30 10.06 -4.11 -31.08
CA GLU A 30 9.87 -5.56 -30.99
C GLU A 30 8.66 -5.95 -30.16
N LYS A 31 7.95 -7.00 -30.57
CA LYS A 31 6.74 -7.48 -29.87
C LYS A 31 6.97 -7.92 -28.43
N TRP A 32 8.20 -8.30 -28.11
CA TRP A 32 8.58 -8.71 -26.76
C TRP A 32 9.03 -7.55 -25.88
N PHE A 33 9.28 -6.36 -26.45
CA PHE A 33 9.67 -5.18 -25.71
C PHE A 33 8.44 -4.55 -25.04
N LEU A 34 8.40 -4.55 -23.73
CA LEU A 34 7.27 -4.04 -22.99
C LEU A 34 7.32 -2.49 -22.96
N PRO A 35 6.21 -1.79 -23.21
CA PRO A 35 6.17 -0.32 -23.29
C PRO A 35 6.74 0.38 -22.03
N HIS A 36 6.53 -0.19 -20.85
CA HIS A 36 7.02 0.37 -19.59
C HIS A 36 8.54 0.29 -19.44
N TRP A 37 9.24 -0.56 -20.20
CA TRP A 37 10.69 -0.61 -20.20
C TRP A 37 11.35 0.66 -20.75
N ASN A 38 10.60 1.49 -21.48
CA ASN A 38 11.08 2.79 -21.93
C ASN A 38 11.37 3.76 -20.77
N TYR A 39 10.78 3.52 -19.59
CA TYR A 39 10.94 4.35 -18.41
C TYR A 39 11.99 3.81 -17.44
N ASP A 40 12.55 2.62 -17.70
CA ASP A 40 13.61 2.05 -16.88
C ASP A 40 14.97 2.64 -17.28
N PRO A 41 15.64 3.42 -16.40
CA PRO A 41 16.93 4.02 -16.70
C PRO A 41 18.03 3.01 -17.04
N THR A 42 17.94 1.79 -16.51
CA THR A 42 18.91 0.72 -16.78
C THR A 42 18.75 0.21 -18.20
N ILE A 43 17.52 -0.06 -18.63
CA ILE A 43 17.21 -0.49 -19.98
C ILE A 43 17.56 0.60 -20.98
N ASP A 44 17.21 1.86 -20.69
CA ASP A 44 17.58 2.99 -21.55
C ASP A 44 19.11 3.12 -21.70
N SER A 45 19.83 2.97 -20.60
CA SER A 45 21.30 2.99 -20.61
C SER A 45 21.88 1.83 -21.44
N MET A 46 21.30 0.63 -21.36
CA MET A 46 21.71 -0.53 -22.16
C MET A 46 21.46 -0.28 -23.66
N LEU A 47 20.32 0.26 -24.01
CA LEU A 47 19.98 0.60 -25.39
C LEU A 47 20.89 1.69 -25.96
N ASN A 48 21.18 2.74 -25.20
CA ASN A 48 22.12 3.80 -25.56
C ASN A 48 23.55 3.25 -25.73
N MET A 49 23.93 2.26 -24.92
CA MET A 49 25.22 1.57 -25.03
C MET A 49 25.30 0.77 -26.31
N LEU A 50 24.24 0.05 -26.70
CA LEU A 50 24.18 -0.68 -27.97
C LEU A 50 24.33 0.25 -29.17
N ASP A 51 23.66 1.39 -29.17
CA ASP A 51 23.83 2.41 -30.23
C ASP A 51 25.24 2.97 -30.26
N SER A 52 25.85 3.17 -29.11
CA SER A 52 27.26 3.62 -29.00
C SER A 52 28.24 2.57 -29.53
N ILE A 53 28.04 1.30 -29.17
CA ILE A 53 28.87 0.20 -29.70
C ILE A 53 28.77 0.14 -31.21
N LYS A 54 27.54 0.18 -31.76
CA LYS A 54 27.33 0.20 -33.21
C LYS A 54 28.03 1.36 -33.91
N LYS A 55 28.03 2.53 -33.29
CA LYS A 55 28.71 3.71 -33.83
C LYS A 55 30.22 3.58 -33.86
N PHE A 56 30.80 2.91 -32.86
CA PHE A 56 32.26 2.73 -32.73
C PHE A 56 32.83 1.59 -33.58
N PHE A 57 32.06 0.50 -33.73
CA PHE A 57 32.51 -0.70 -34.41
C PHE A 57 31.91 -0.74 -35.82
N VAL A 58 32.68 -0.30 -36.80
CA VAL A 58 32.29 -0.41 -38.23
C VAL A 58 32.40 -1.86 -38.66
N PRO A 59 31.36 -2.45 -39.26
CA PRO A 59 31.32 -3.91 -39.59
C PRO A 59 32.54 -4.41 -40.38
N GLU A 60 33.11 -3.57 -41.23
CA GLU A 60 34.23 -3.90 -42.09
C GLU A 60 35.57 -4.13 -41.33
N GLU A 61 35.66 -3.59 -40.10
CA GLU A 61 36.85 -3.67 -39.27
C GLU A 61 36.68 -4.68 -38.13
N CYS A 62 35.47 -5.20 -37.86
CA CYS A 62 35.16 -5.94 -36.66
C CYS A 62 35.47 -7.45 -36.66
N GLY A 63 35.81 -8.05 -37.80
CA GLY A 63 35.99 -9.50 -37.93
C GLY A 63 37.01 -10.13 -36.93
N ASP A 64 37.96 -9.35 -36.44
CA ASP A 64 39.02 -9.80 -35.53
C ASP A 64 38.70 -9.50 -34.06
N TYR A 65 37.89 -8.48 -33.73
CA TYR A 65 37.64 -8.05 -32.36
C TYR A 65 36.93 -9.11 -31.50
N TYR A 66 35.98 -9.86 -32.06
CA TYR A 66 35.31 -10.92 -31.33
C TYR A 66 36.27 -12.06 -30.97
N CYS A 67 37.11 -12.49 -31.96
CA CYS A 67 38.14 -13.48 -31.70
C CYS A 67 39.13 -13.03 -30.64
N ARG A 68 39.58 -11.77 -30.67
CA ARG A 68 40.49 -11.19 -29.68
C ARG A 68 39.88 -11.12 -28.29
N LEU A 69 38.54 -10.81 -28.22
CA LEU A 69 37.84 -10.76 -26.95
C LEU A 69 37.66 -12.14 -26.32
N ILE A 70 37.23 -13.13 -27.12
CA ILE A 70 36.84 -14.46 -26.63
C ILE A 70 38.02 -15.42 -26.57
N ASN A 71 38.86 -15.47 -27.63
CA ASN A 71 39.92 -16.46 -27.73
C ASN A 71 41.25 -16.00 -27.15
N ASP A 72 41.56 -14.72 -27.35
CA ASP A 72 42.83 -14.17 -26.87
C ASP A 72 42.78 -13.65 -25.45
N GLY A 73 41.58 -13.58 -24.87
CA GLY A 73 41.39 -13.15 -23.48
C GLY A 73 41.89 -11.73 -23.18
N GLN A 74 41.84 -10.81 -24.16
CA GLN A 74 42.32 -9.44 -24.01
C GLN A 74 41.57 -8.64 -22.94
N ILE A 75 40.30 -9.02 -22.69
CA ILE A 75 39.51 -8.52 -21.57
C ILE A 75 39.10 -9.71 -20.72
N VAL A 76 39.47 -9.69 -19.45
CA VAL A 76 39.14 -10.72 -18.49
C VAL A 76 38.32 -10.13 -17.35
N PHE A 77 37.31 -10.88 -16.92
CA PHE A 77 36.49 -10.51 -15.77
C PHE A 77 36.98 -11.30 -14.55
N ASN A 78 37.36 -10.60 -13.50
CA ASN A 78 37.63 -11.24 -12.23
C ASN A 78 36.32 -11.42 -11.47
N PHE A 79 35.94 -12.67 -11.21
CA PHE A 79 34.80 -13.00 -10.36
C PHE A 79 35.33 -13.16 -8.92
N LEU A 80 34.79 -12.31 -8.02
CA LEU A 80 35.03 -12.41 -6.59
C LEU A 80 33.73 -12.76 -5.91
N ASN A 81 33.63 -13.95 -5.32
CA ASN A 81 32.49 -14.31 -4.51
C ASN A 81 32.55 -13.57 -3.18
N LEU A 82 31.58 -12.67 -2.91
CA LEU A 82 31.54 -11.86 -1.69
C LEU A 82 30.89 -12.57 -0.51
N ASP A 83 30.20 -13.68 -0.72
CA ASP A 83 29.54 -14.46 0.34
C ASP A 83 30.53 -14.97 1.37
N ASP A 84 31.75 -15.31 0.92
CA ASP A 84 32.82 -15.82 1.78
C ASP A 84 33.42 -14.72 2.71
N PHE A 85 33.21 -13.46 2.39
CA PHE A 85 33.79 -12.33 3.12
C PHE A 85 32.85 -11.68 4.11
N HIS A 86 31.57 -12.04 4.12
CA HIS A 86 30.51 -11.41 4.92
C HIS A 86 30.44 -9.87 4.80
N LEU A 87 30.96 -9.32 3.69
CA LEU A 87 31.12 -7.88 3.44
C LEU A 87 30.26 -7.38 2.28
N ALA A 88 29.37 -8.21 1.75
CA ALA A 88 28.61 -7.91 0.52
C ALA A 88 27.91 -6.54 0.60
N ASP A 89 27.20 -6.28 1.68
CA ASP A 89 26.41 -5.04 1.83
C ASP A 89 27.32 -3.81 2.05
N GLU A 90 28.37 -3.93 2.86
CA GLU A 90 29.31 -2.81 3.10
C GLU A 90 30.13 -2.47 1.87
N LEU A 91 30.55 -3.49 1.11
CA LEU A 91 31.30 -3.28 -0.13
C LEU A 91 30.42 -2.68 -1.21
N TYR A 92 29.18 -3.16 -1.35
CA TYR A 92 28.19 -2.60 -2.28
C TYR A 92 27.94 -1.10 -1.98
N ILE A 93 27.72 -0.75 -0.72
CA ILE A 93 27.54 0.64 -0.30
C ILE A 93 28.80 1.48 -0.60
N LYS A 94 30.01 0.96 -0.30
CA LYS A 94 31.26 1.66 -0.56
C LYS A 94 31.58 1.81 -2.05
N MET A 95 31.25 0.84 -2.88
CA MET A 95 31.41 0.93 -4.33
C MET A 95 30.43 1.92 -4.95
N ASN A 96 29.18 1.89 -4.52
CA ASN A 96 28.15 2.81 -5.01
C ASN A 96 28.31 4.24 -4.49
N SER A 97 28.97 4.46 -3.35
CA SER A 97 29.28 5.80 -2.84
C SER A 97 30.19 6.63 -3.76
N ARG A 98 30.85 6.00 -4.72
CA ARG A 98 31.65 6.66 -5.76
C ARG A 98 30.89 6.96 -7.05
N GLY A 99 29.66 6.41 -7.18
CA GLY A 99 28.77 6.63 -8.31
C GLY A 99 27.56 7.50 -7.94
N ARG A 100 26.39 7.11 -8.41
CA ARG A 100 25.13 7.74 -8.00
C ARG A 100 24.87 7.44 -6.53
N ALA A 101 24.57 8.46 -5.73
CA ALA A 101 24.18 8.25 -4.34
C ALA A 101 22.92 7.36 -4.30
N LEU A 102 22.93 6.42 -3.34
CA LEU A 102 21.75 5.58 -3.08
C LEU A 102 20.50 6.44 -2.84
N THR A 103 19.38 6.00 -3.37
CA THR A 103 18.10 6.64 -3.08
C THR A 103 17.76 6.53 -1.60
N ARG A 104 16.79 7.29 -1.16
CA ARG A 104 16.30 7.22 0.23
C ARG A 104 15.76 5.84 0.55
N PHE A 105 15.05 5.24 -0.40
CA PHE A 105 14.49 3.91 -0.24
C PHE A 105 15.57 2.83 -0.23
N GLU A 106 16.55 2.87 -1.11
CA GLU A 106 17.69 1.93 -1.11
C GLU A 106 18.45 1.95 0.23
N ASN A 107 18.64 3.14 0.81
CA ASN A 107 19.23 3.28 2.16
C ASN A 107 18.33 2.66 3.24
N LEU A 108 17.00 2.87 3.16
CA LEU A 108 16.05 2.27 4.11
C LEU A 108 16.01 0.75 3.95
N LYS A 109 15.95 0.24 2.72
CA LYS A 109 15.97 -1.19 2.41
C LYS A 109 17.18 -1.89 3.04
N SER A 110 18.38 -1.33 2.85
CA SER A 110 19.60 -1.88 3.46
C SER A 110 19.49 -1.97 5.00
N LYS A 111 18.93 -0.94 5.65
CA LYS A 111 18.71 -0.93 7.10
C LYS A 111 17.65 -1.94 7.53
N ILE A 112 16.53 -2.05 6.80
CA ILE A 112 15.47 -3.03 7.06
C ILE A 112 16.03 -4.45 6.99
N LEU A 113 16.80 -4.78 5.95
CA LEU A 113 17.40 -6.11 5.82
C LEU A 113 18.37 -6.43 6.98
N LYS A 114 19.14 -5.43 7.44
CA LYS A 114 19.97 -5.58 8.63
C LYS A 114 19.14 -5.82 9.89
N LEU A 115 17.98 -5.17 10.03
CA LEU A 115 17.08 -5.40 11.17
C LEU A 115 16.53 -6.83 11.21
N TYR A 116 16.32 -7.49 10.06
CA TYR A 116 15.97 -8.92 10.05
C TYR A 116 17.12 -9.81 10.54
N ASP A 117 18.37 -9.46 10.23
CA ASP A 117 19.53 -10.16 10.77
C ASP A 117 19.66 -9.97 12.29
N ASP A 118 19.41 -8.76 12.78
CA ASP A 118 19.41 -8.45 14.21
C ASP A 118 18.24 -9.18 14.92
N ALA A 119 17.02 -9.11 14.37
CA ALA A 119 15.85 -9.79 14.91
C ALA A 119 16.01 -11.31 14.99
N SER A 120 16.72 -11.92 14.03
CA SER A 120 17.00 -13.36 14.05
C SER A 120 17.82 -13.80 15.29
N LYS A 121 18.62 -12.88 15.85
CA LYS A 121 19.48 -13.10 17.01
C LYS A 121 18.79 -12.67 18.32
N GLU A 122 18.11 -11.52 18.28
CA GLU A 122 17.52 -10.91 19.48
C GLU A 122 16.15 -11.51 19.83
N VAL A 123 15.34 -11.86 18.83
CA VAL A 123 13.98 -12.40 19.01
C VAL A 123 13.76 -13.66 18.15
N PRO A 124 14.55 -14.72 18.35
CA PRO A 124 14.55 -15.89 17.46
C PRO A 124 13.20 -16.66 17.45
N LYS A 125 12.42 -16.58 18.50
CA LYS A 125 11.11 -17.25 18.57
C LYS A 125 10.10 -16.60 17.63
N GLU A 126 9.95 -15.31 17.71
CA GLU A 126 9.07 -14.49 16.89
C GLU A 126 9.50 -14.53 15.41
N TYR A 127 10.80 -14.42 15.18
CA TYR A 127 11.41 -14.54 13.85
C TYR A 127 11.10 -15.88 13.19
N ASN A 128 11.37 -16.98 13.90
CA ASN A 128 11.13 -18.33 13.37
C ASN A 128 9.65 -18.62 13.18
N LYS A 129 8.78 -18.12 14.07
CA LYS A 129 7.33 -18.20 13.91
C LYS A 129 6.90 -17.57 12.62
N LYS A 130 7.31 -16.29 12.37
CA LYS A 130 6.98 -15.56 11.15
C LYS A 130 7.51 -16.24 9.90
N PHE A 131 8.74 -16.74 9.95
CA PHE A 131 9.32 -17.47 8.83
C PHE A 131 8.57 -18.77 8.50
N SER A 132 8.16 -19.53 9.52
CA SER A 132 7.34 -20.74 9.36
C SER A 132 5.97 -20.45 8.76
N GLU A 133 5.32 -19.35 9.13
CA GLU A 133 4.05 -18.90 8.53
C GLU A 133 4.22 -18.66 7.01
N ILE A 134 5.28 -17.98 6.61
CA ILE A 134 5.58 -17.71 5.20
C ILE A 134 5.90 -19.01 4.44
N GLN A 135 6.72 -19.89 5.01
CA GLN A 135 7.04 -21.17 4.39
C GLN A 135 5.78 -22.03 4.19
N THR A 136 4.86 -22.00 5.14
CA THR A 136 3.59 -22.73 5.05
C THR A 136 2.70 -22.16 3.94
N ALA A 137 2.61 -20.85 3.85
CA ALA A 137 1.83 -20.17 2.82
C ALA A 137 2.36 -20.41 1.39
N GLN A 138 3.68 -20.58 1.23
CA GLN A 138 4.32 -20.84 -0.07
C GLN A 138 4.38 -22.33 -0.44
N GLY A 139 3.93 -23.23 0.43
CA GLY A 139 4.09 -24.68 0.30
C GLY A 139 5.52 -25.12 0.67
N ASN A 140 5.68 -26.44 0.92
CA ASN A 140 6.92 -27.07 1.42
C ASN A 140 8.16 -26.92 0.49
N HIS A 141 8.10 -26.13 -0.55
CA HIS A 141 9.18 -25.88 -1.51
C HIS A 141 9.69 -24.44 -1.46
N SER A 142 9.60 -23.75 -0.32
CA SER A 142 10.17 -22.41 -0.18
C SER A 142 11.68 -22.44 -0.49
N ALA A 143 12.08 -21.71 -1.53
CA ALA A 143 13.47 -21.59 -1.94
C ALA A 143 14.31 -20.70 -0.99
N PHE A 144 13.65 -20.01 -0.05
CA PHE A 144 14.28 -19.03 0.85
C PHE A 144 14.86 -19.71 2.07
N LYS A 145 16.09 -19.30 2.43
CA LYS A 145 16.84 -19.83 3.58
C LYS A 145 16.55 -19.04 4.86
N SER A 146 16.10 -17.81 4.74
CA SER A 146 15.83 -16.92 5.85
C SER A 146 14.68 -15.95 5.53
N LEU A 147 14.14 -15.31 6.57
CA LEU A 147 13.15 -14.25 6.41
C LEU A 147 13.76 -13.04 5.68
N ARG A 148 15.02 -12.73 5.93
CA ARG A 148 15.78 -11.70 5.22
C ARG A 148 15.84 -11.96 3.70
N ASP A 149 16.16 -13.21 3.30
CA ASP A 149 16.22 -13.58 1.87
C ASP A 149 14.85 -13.42 1.20
N TYR A 150 13.78 -13.84 1.88
CA TYR A 150 12.42 -13.67 1.40
C TYR A 150 12.08 -12.19 1.19
N VAL A 151 12.32 -11.36 2.21
CA VAL A 151 12.00 -9.94 2.15
C VAL A 151 12.85 -9.22 1.11
N SER A 152 14.14 -9.55 1.00
CA SER A 152 15.01 -8.99 -0.03
C SER A 152 14.47 -9.31 -1.43
N TYR A 153 14.12 -10.57 -1.69
CA TYR A 153 13.55 -10.97 -2.97
C TYR A 153 12.23 -10.24 -3.27
N MET A 154 11.33 -10.18 -2.31
CA MET A 154 10.02 -9.55 -2.50
C MET A 154 10.12 -8.04 -2.72
N LEU A 155 11.04 -7.36 -2.02
CA LEU A 155 11.32 -5.93 -2.22
C LEU A 155 11.99 -5.64 -3.58
N ASP A 156 12.71 -6.60 -4.15
CA ASP A 156 13.34 -6.43 -5.46
C ASP A 156 12.44 -6.87 -6.63
N THR A 157 11.31 -7.52 -6.32
CA THR A 157 10.44 -8.10 -7.35
C THR A 157 8.97 -7.77 -7.08
N LYS A 158 8.20 -8.70 -6.52
CA LYS A 158 6.74 -8.70 -6.46
C LYS A 158 6.14 -7.48 -5.77
N TRP A 159 6.72 -7.04 -4.64
CA TRP A 159 6.19 -5.87 -3.96
C TRP A 159 6.47 -4.59 -4.77
N THR A 160 7.69 -4.43 -5.30
CA THR A 160 8.01 -3.29 -6.17
C THR A 160 7.18 -3.28 -7.44
N ASP A 161 6.88 -4.45 -8.03
CA ASP A 161 6.03 -4.56 -9.21
C ASP A 161 4.63 -3.99 -8.98
N VAL A 162 4.04 -4.16 -7.78
CA VAL A 162 2.74 -3.56 -7.44
C VAL A 162 2.78 -2.04 -7.59
N PHE A 163 3.79 -1.38 -6.99
CA PHE A 163 3.92 0.09 -7.04
C PHE A 163 4.24 0.57 -8.45
N TRP A 164 5.06 -0.17 -9.18
CA TRP A 164 5.39 0.14 -10.55
C TRP A 164 4.18 0.05 -11.48
N ASN A 165 3.38 -1.01 -11.36
CA ASN A 165 2.18 -1.20 -12.16
C ASN A 165 1.12 -0.13 -11.85
N GLU A 166 0.93 0.24 -10.56
CA GLU A 166 0.00 1.29 -10.19
C GLU A 166 0.49 2.68 -10.65
N TRP A 167 1.80 2.93 -10.59
CA TRP A 167 2.35 4.15 -11.18
C TRP A 167 2.07 4.24 -12.69
N LEU A 168 2.28 3.15 -13.43
CA LEU A 168 2.00 3.09 -14.88
C LEU A 168 0.53 3.35 -15.21
N ASN A 169 -0.40 2.94 -14.34
CA ASN A 169 -1.82 3.12 -14.55
C ASN A 169 -2.29 4.56 -14.28
N THR A 170 -1.54 5.33 -13.49
CA THR A 170 -1.96 6.63 -12.96
C THR A 170 -1.09 7.81 -13.43
N ALA A 171 0.13 7.54 -13.91
CA ALA A 171 1.08 8.57 -14.33
C ALA A 171 0.67 9.25 -15.65
N GLU A 172 0.83 10.55 -15.73
CA GLU A 172 0.85 11.26 -17.00
C GLU A 172 2.14 10.91 -17.77
N HIS A 173 2.09 10.90 -19.11
CA HIS A 173 3.13 10.34 -19.97
C HIS A 173 4.55 10.95 -19.83
N ASP A 174 4.68 12.07 -19.15
CA ASP A 174 5.94 12.80 -18.96
C ASP A 174 6.49 12.74 -17.51
N GLU A 175 5.83 12.05 -16.59
CA GLU A 175 6.31 11.94 -15.20
C GLU A 175 7.42 10.90 -15.06
N VAL A 176 8.48 11.28 -14.35
CA VAL A 176 9.55 10.33 -13.96
C VAL A 176 9.02 9.40 -12.88
N PRO A 177 9.20 8.06 -13.02
CA PRO A 177 8.80 7.10 -11.98
C PRO A 177 9.44 7.43 -10.64
N ASN A 178 8.62 7.46 -9.58
CA ASN A 178 9.08 7.67 -8.22
C ASN A 178 8.63 6.56 -7.27
N VAL A 179 8.84 5.32 -7.69
CA VAL A 179 8.44 4.11 -6.97
C VAL A 179 9.10 4.03 -5.59
N ASP A 180 10.34 4.49 -5.47
CA ASP A 180 11.08 4.53 -4.22
C ASP A 180 10.37 5.40 -3.16
N ASP A 181 9.92 6.60 -3.53
CA ASP A 181 9.20 7.47 -2.60
C ASP A 181 7.78 6.95 -2.32
N MET A 182 7.14 6.26 -3.28
CA MET A 182 5.86 5.59 -3.07
C MET A 182 5.98 4.47 -2.02
N MET A 183 7.00 3.62 -2.12
CA MET A 183 7.27 2.55 -1.15
C MET A 183 7.63 3.12 0.23
N LEU A 184 8.42 4.19 0.25
CA LEU A 184 8.77 4.88 1.48
C LEU A 184 7.54 5.49 2.16
N SER A 185 6.65 6.13 1.38
CA SER A 185 5.37 6.67 1.88
C SER A 185 4.51 5.57 2.48
N PHE A 186 4.36 4.45 1.78
CA PHE A 186 3.61 3.30 2.24
C PHE A 186 4.13 2.78 3.59
N ILE A 187 5.43 2.49 3.71
CA ILE A 187 6.03 2.01 4.97
C ILE A 187 5.83 3.03 6.10
N THR A 188 5.92 4.32 5.79
CA THR A 188 5.75 5.38 6.79
C THR A 188 4.31 5.43 7.32
N ILE A 189 3.31 5.35 6.44
CA ILE A 189 1.89 5.34 6.84
C ILE A 189 1.56 4.09 7.64
N MET A 190 2.03 2.91 7.21
CA MET A 190 1.87 1.67 7.98
C MET A 190 2.52 1.77 9.37
N GLY A 191 3.71 2.38 9.44
CA GLY A 191 4.39 2.62 10.71
C GLY A 191 3.63 3.56 11.64
N ILE A 192 3.00 4.60 11.10
CA ILE A 192 2.13 5.50 11.86
C ILE A 192 0.95 4.71 12.46
N PHE A 193 0.28 3.90 11.66
CA PHE A 193 -0.85 3.10 12.12
C PHE A 193 -0.46 2.12 13.24
N ASP A 194 0.60 1.34 13.01
CA ASP A 194 1.07 0.37 14.00
C ASP A 194 1.53 1.05 15.30
N HIS A 195 2.22 2.17 15.20
CA HIS A 195 2.70 2.92 16.36
C HIS A 195 1.53 3.49 17.20
N ILE A 196 0.49 4.03 16.57
CA ILE A 196 -0.70 4.51 17.27
C ILE A 196 -1.32 3.36 18.08
N ILE A 197 -1.54 2.21 17.45
CA ILE A 197 -2.15 1.04 18.11
C ILE A 197 -1.26 0.54 19.25
N TYR A 198 0.05 0.42 19.02
CA TYR A 198 0.99 -0.01 20.04
C TYR A 198 1.01 0.92 21.27
N LYS A 199 1.04 2.23 21.06
CA LYS A 199 1.10 3.21 22.16
C LYS A 199 -0.19 3.32 22.95
N LEU A 200 -1.33 3.12 22.28
CA LEU A 200 -2.63 3.21 22.94
C LEU A 200 -3.05 1.89 23.59
N ASP A 201 -2.48 0.73 23.17
CA ASP A 201 -2.63 -0.61 23.77
C ASP A 201 -4.06 -0.89 24.31
N GLY A 202 -5.08 -0.67 23.47
CA GLY A 202 -6.50 -0.84 23.84
C GLY A 202 -7.01 0.14 24.91
N LYS A 203 -6.16 1.04 25.40
CA LYS A 203 -6.56 2.11 26.31
C LYS A 203 -6.85 3.37 25.51
N LEU A 204 -8.10 3.57 25.17
CA LEU A 204 -8.64 4.82 24.60
C LEU A 204 -8.45 6.02 25.55
N SER A 205 -7.79 5.82 26.68
CA SER A 205 -7.54 6.80 27.71
C SER A 205 -6.35 7.69 27.38
N LEU A 206 -6.62 8.95 27.38
CA LEU A 206 -5.88 10.12 26.91
C LEU A 206 -4.61 10.53 27.67
N ALA A 207 -4.12 9.76 28.64
CA ALA A 207 -3.06 10.20 29.57
C ALA A 207 -1.68 10.47 28.93
N ARG A 208 -1.44 10.05 27.67
CA ARG A 208 -0.21 10.31 26.90
C ARG A 208 -0.46 10.93 25.53
N LYS A 209 -1.60 11.55 25.35
CA LYS A 209 -2.05 12.09 24.06
C LYS A 209 -1.05 13.09 23.45
N ASP A 210 -0.52 14.00 24.26
CA ASP A 210 0.39 15.04 23.76
C ASP A 210 1.75 14.51 23.30
N GLU A 211 2.24 13.44 23.91
CA GLU A 211 3.50 12.80 23.53
C GLU A 211 3.33 12.06 22.20
N LEU A 212 2.29 11.22 22.10
CA LEU A 212 1.95 10.49 20.87
C LEU A 212 1.67 11.47 19.72
N THR A 213 0.90 12.53 19.96
CA THR A 213 0.63 13.56 18.96
C THR A 213 1.90 14.19 18.42
N ARG A 214 2.88 14.48 19.30
CA ARG A 214 4.18 15.03 18.88
C ARG A 214 5.00 14.01 18.07
N GLU A 215 4.99 12.75 18.46
CA GLU A 215 5.66 11.67 17.75
C GLU A 215 5.08 11.51 16.35
N ILE A 216 3.76 11.40 16.22
CA ILE A 216 3.07 11.27 14.94
C ILE A 216 3.27 12.51 14.06
N ASN A 217 3.13 13.72 14.61
CA ASN A 217 3.41 14.95 13.85
C ASN A 217 4.84 14.97 13.33
N SER A 218 5.80 14.43 14.08
CA SER A 218 7.19 14.38 13.66
C SER A 218 7.44 13.37 12.52
N LEU A 219 6.62 12.34 12.40
CA LEU A 219 6.65 11.38 11.28
C LEU A 219 5.95 11.96 10.04
N MET A 220 4.84 12.68 10.25
CA MET A 220 4.04 13.28 9.18
C MET A 220 4.56 14.62 8.66
N SER A 221 5.25 15.41 9.47
CA SER A 221 5.64 16.80 9.14
C SER A 221 6.89 16.93 8.27
N ALA A 222 7.29 15.90 7.61
CA ALA A 222 8.48 15.91 6.74
C ALA A 222 8.23 16.55 5.37
N LYS A 223 7.37 17.57 5.27
CA LYS A 223 7.17 18.36 4.04
C LYS A 223 8.16 19.53 3.97
N ASP A 224 9.35 19.30 3.45
CA ASP A 224 10.14 20.40 2.91
C ASP A 224 9.67 20.66 1.47
N LYS A 225 8.92 21.73 1.27
CA LYS A 225 8.37 22.14 -0.05
C LYS A 225 9.42 22.25 -1.15
N ASN A 226 10.70 22.37 -0.80
CA ASN A 226 11.80 22.59 -1.75
C ASN A 226 12.72 21.37 -1.94
N LYS A 227 12.59 20.30 -1.13
CA LYS A 227 13.54 19.17 -1.12
C LYS A 227 12.90 17.79 -1.22
N GLY A 228 11.61 17.70 -1.43
CA GLY A 228 10.89 16.43 -1.36
C GLY A 228 10.74 15.92 0.08
N VAL A 229 10.20 14.72 0.25
CA VAL A 229 9.89 14.15 1.57
C VAL A 229 11.15 13.96 2.40
N THR A 230 11.28 14.67 3.49
CA THR A 230 12.29 14.40 4.51
C THR A 230 11.70 13.41 5.53
N VAL A 231 11.59 12.15 5.15
CA VAL A 231 11.27 11.12 6.15
C VAL A 231 12.42 11.08 7.16
N ARG A 232 12.09 11.13 8.43
CA ARG A 232 13.08 10.92 9.50
C ARG A 232 13.37 9.44 9.61
N TYR A 233 14.34 8.96 8.82
CA TYR A 233 14.76 7.56 8.80
C TYR A 233 15.11 7.02 10.18
N ASP A 234 15.78 7.84 11.01
CA ASP A 234 16.11 7.53 12.39
C ASP A 234 14.87 7.10 13.17
N LYS A 235 13.79 7.88 13.10
CA LYS A 235 12.53 7.55 13.78
C LYS A 235 11.83 6.34 13.20
N LEU A 236 11.79 6.20 11.88
CA LEU A 236 11.21 5.02 11.25
C LEU A 236 11.98 3.74 11.64
N ILE A 237 13.32 3.81 11.72
CA ILE A 237 14.14 2.69 12.20
C ILE A 237 13.90 2.39 13.69
N GLU A 238 13.64 3.41 14.51
CA GLU A 238 13.22 3.21 15.90
C GLU A 238 11.90 2.46 15.98
N LEU A 239 10.89 2.87 15.21
CA LEU A 239 9.60 2.16 15.14
C LEU A 239 9.75 0.69 14.74
N LEU A 240 10.62 0.41 13.76
CA LEU A 240 10.88 -0.96 13.30
C LEU A 240 11.50 -1.86 14.37
N LYS A 241 12.16 -1.29 15.37
CA LYS A 241 12.76 -2.02 16.51
C LYS A 241 11.82 -2.13 17.71
N GLU A 242 10.85 -1.23 17.82
CA GLU A 242 9.92 -1.22 18.95
C GLU A 242 9.16 -2.53 19.08
N ASN A 243 8.73 -2.84 20.30
CA ASN A 243 7.92 -4.00 20.62
C ASN A 243 8.49 -5.32 20.04
N ASN A 244 9.76 -5.57 20.29
CA ASN A 244 10.42 -6.80 19.81
C ASN A 244 10.30 -7.00 18.28
N TYR A 245 10.52 -5.94 17.51
CA TYR A 245 10.43 -5.95 16.04
C TYR A 245 9.02 -6.27 15.49
N ALA A 246 7.97 -6.04 16.27
CA ALA A 246 6.61 -6.39 15.86
C ALA A 246 6.21 -5.73 14.53
N PHE A 247 6.47 -4.43 14.38
CA PHE A 247 6.19 -3.72 13.14
C PHE A 247 7.03 -4.23 11.97
N LEU A 248 8.30 -4.58 12.19
CA LEU A 248 9.15 -5.17 11.16
C LEU A 248 8.56 -6.46 10.57
N PHE A 249 7.94 -7.31 11.42
CA PHE A 249 7.27 -8.52 10.95
C PHE A 249 5.93 -8.21 10.26
N LYS A 250 5.16 -7.24 10.77
CA LYS A 250 3.88 -6.84 10.19
C LYS A 250 4.02 -6.17 8.81
N ILE A 251 5.16 -5.53 8.50
CA ILE A 251 5.42 -4.96 7.17
C ILE A 251 5.21 -6.01 6.07
N ILE A 252 5.61 -7.26 6.32
CA ILE A 252 5.42 -8.36 5.37
C ILE A 252 3.92 -8.57 5.08
N ASP A 253 3.11 -8.54 6.13
CA ASP A 253 1.66 -8.71 5.98
C ASP A 253 1.03 -7.55 5.24
N TYR A 254 1.42 -6.32 5.57
CA TYR A 254 0.94 -5.11 4.90
C TYR A 254 1.25 -5.10 3.40
N PHE A 255 2.47 -5.49 3.00
CA PHE A 255 2.78 -5.63 1.58
C PHE A 255 1.98 -6.76 0.92
N ASN A 256 1.80 -7.89 1.61
CA ASN A 256 1.07 -9.03 1.07
C ASN A 256 -0.44 -8.79 0.95
N ILE A 257 -1.03 -7.90 1.78
CA ILE A 257 -2.42 -7.46 1.62
C ILE A 257 -2.65 -6.87 0.23
N PHE A 258 -1.71 -6.08 -0.26
CA PHE A 258 -1.85 -5.38 -1.55
C PHE A 258 -1.20 -6.12 -2.73
N ASN A 259 -0.58 -7.28 -2.51
CA ASN A 259 0.15 -7.99 -3.55
C ASN A 259 -0.58 -9.24 -4.04
N ASP A 260 -0.90 -9.28 -5.33
CA ASP A 260 -1.30 -10.46 -6.08
C ASP A 260 -0.33 -10.66 -7.24
N ASP A 261 0.74 -11.40 -6.96
CA ASP A 261 1.82 -11.71 -7.92
C ASP A 261 2.35 -10.49 -8.68
N GLY A 262 2.59 -9.39 -7.97
CA GLY A 262 3.10 -8.13 -8.54
C GLY A 262 2.01 -7.18 -9.06
N LYS A 263 0.74 -7.48 -8.83
CA LYS A 263 -0.40 -6.61 -9.15
C LYS A 263 -1.10 -6.18 -7.87
N LEU A 264 -1.79 -5.04 -7.94
CA LEU A 264 -2.60 -4.58 -6.82
C LEU A 264 -3.75 -5.55 -6.57
N LYS A 265 -3.77 -6.15 -5.38
CA LYS A 265 -4.83 -7.02 -4.92
C LYS A 265 -6.00 -6.19 -4.40
N THR A 266 -7.19 -6.53 -4.83
CA THR A 266 -8.45 -5.94 -4.38
C THR A 266 -9.36 -7.04 -3.85
N TYR A 267 -10.19 -6.71 -2.86
CA TYR A 267 -11.05 -7.66 -2.15
C TYR A 267 -12.53 -7.27 -2.26
N LEU A 268 -12.81 -5.99 -2.50
CA LEU A 268 -14.16 -5.48 -2.66
C LEU A 268 -14.64 -5.63 -4.10
N PRO A 269 -15.91 -5.94 -4.35
CA PRO A 269 -16.45 -6.04 -5.69
C PRO A 269 -16.50 -4.65 -6.36
N ALA A 270 -16.41 -4.64 -7.69
CA ALA A 270 -16.46 -3.40 -8.48
C ALA A 270 -17.78 -2.63 -8.35
N SER A 271 -18.83 -3.27 -7.84
CA SER A 271 -20.14 -2.65 -7.56
C SER A 271 -20.13 -1.81 -6.28
N PHE A 272 -19.17 -2.01 -5.40
CA PHE A 272 -19.08 -1.26 -4.15
C PHE A 272 -18.54 0.15 -4.40
N THR A 273 -19.33 1.16 -4.08
CA THR A 273 -19.03 2.56 -4.44
C THR A 273 -18.62 3.45 -3.27
N PHE A 274 -18.74 2.98 -2.02
CA PHE A 274 -18.42 3.76 -0.83
C PHE A 274 -16.93 3.91 -0.59
N PHE A 275 -16.12 2.95 -1.04
CA PHE A 275 -14.68 2.93 -0.84
C PHE A 275 -13.97 2.38 -2.07
N SER A 276 -12.91 3.06 -2.50
CA SER A 276 -12.07 2.64 -3.61
C SER A 276 -10.71 2.18 -3.10
N GLU A 277 -10.42 0.89 -3.22
CA GLU A 277 -9.14 0.30 -2.82
C GLU A 277 -7.97 0.88 -3.63
N LYS A 278 -8.19 1.11 -4.93
CA LYS A 278 -7.18 1.70 -5.82
C LYS A 278 -6.86 3.15 -5.45
N GLU A 279 -7.89 3.98 -5.24
CA GLU A 279 -7.69 5.38 -4.82
C GLU A 279 -7.05 5.45 -3.44
N THR A 280 -7.38 4.52 -2.54
CA THR A 280 -6.79 4.43 -1.22
C THR A 280 -5.31 4.06 -1.31
N PHE A 281 -4.95 3.05 -2.08
CA PHE A 281 -3.56 2.68 -2.32
C PHE A 281 -2.78 3.83 -2.95
N TYR A 282 -3.35 4.48 -3.98
CA TYR A 282 -2.77 5.66 -4.59
C TYR A 282 -2.55 6.80 -3.57
N SER A 283 -3.52 7.06 -2.71
CA SER A 283 -3.44 8.12 -1.70
C SER A 283 -2.35 7.83 -0.66
N ILE A 284 -2.22 6.57 -0.20
CA ILE A 284 -1.18 6.13 0.74
C ILE A 284 0.20 6.30 0.09
N THR A 285 0.36 5.82 -1.13
CA THR A 285 1.66 5.81 -1.83
C THR A 285 2.11 7.19 -2.25
N ASN A 286 1.18 8.13 -2.44
CA ASN A 286 1.45 9.51 -2.82
C ASN A 286 1.24 10.54 -1.68
N ASP A 287 1.10 10.09 -0.42
CA ASP A 287 0.96 11.00 0.74
C ASP A 287 2.12 12.01 0.81
N TYR A 288 3.32 11.60 0.41
CA TYR A 288 4.49 12.46 0.35
C TYR A 288 4.33 13.64 -0.62
N LYS A 289 3.58 13.47 -1.72
CA LYS A 289 3.33 14.54 -2.71
C LYS A 289 2.21 15.48 -2.28
N PHE A 290 1.07 14.91 -1.92
CA PHE A 290 -0.19 15.64 -1.80
C PHE A 290 -0.64 15.81 -0.35
N GLY A 291 -0.22 14.92 0.54
CA GLY A 291 -0.73 14.79 1.90
C GLY A 291 -2.14 14.23 1.91
N MET A 292 -2.28 13.07 2.50
CA MET A 292 -3.56 12.40 2.67
C MET A 292 -4.31 12.98 3.86
N GLU A 293 -5.59 13.28 3.69
CA GLU A 293 -6.48 13.76 4.75
C GLU A 293 -6.64 12.72 5.86
N TYR A 294 -6.89 13.17 7.10
CA TYR A 294 -7.06 12.26 8.25
C TYR A 294 -8.22 11.30 8.07
N GLU A 295 -9.32 11.75 7.50
CA GLU A 295 -10.48 10.91 7.20
C GLU A 295 -10.10 9.76 6.26
N LYS A 296 -9.41 10.07 5.17
CA LYS A 296 -8.93 9.05 4.22
C LYS A 296 -7.94 8.08 4.87
N LYS A 297 -7.04 8.61 5.74
CA LYS A 297 -6.12 7.77 6.53
C LYS A 297 -6.87 6.84 7.48
N ALA A 298 -7.94 7.30 8.11
CA ALA A 298 -8.74 6.51 9.03
C ALA A 298 -9.50 5.39 8.29
N LYS A 299 -10.10 5.69 7.14
CA LYS A 299 -10.73 4.69 6.27
C LYS A 299 -9.71 3.65 5.77
N ALA A 300 -8.54 4.10 5.33
CA ALA A 300 -7.44 3.22 4.91
C ALA A 300 -6.95 2.33 6.06
N PHE A 301 -6.79 2.90 7.25
CA PHE A 301 -6.45 2.13 8.44
C PHE A 301 -7.46 1.02 8.72
N ALA A 302 -8.75 1.35 8.78
CA ALA A 302 -9.81 0.40 9.10
C ALA A 302 -9.87 -0.76 8.09
N TYR A 303 -9.64 -0.47 6.81
CA TYR A 303 -9.54 -1.47 5.75
C TYR A 303 -8.34 -2.41 5.97
N ILE A 304 -7.16 -1.85 6.23
CA ILE A 304 -5.92 -2.61 6.41
C ILE A 304 -5.96 -3.42 7.71
N ASP A 305 -6.50 -2.83 8.79
CA ASP A 305 -6.64 -3.50 10.09
C ASP A 305 -7.57 -4.71 9.99
N TYR A 306 -8.70 -4.57 9.29
CA TYR A 306 -9.62 -5.68 9.05
C TYR A 306 -8.93 -6.81 8.27
N LEU A 307 -8.22 -6.50 7.19
CA LEU A 307 -7.53 -7.50 6.37
C LEU A 307 -6.33 -8.14 7.09
N SER A 308 -5.66 -7.39 7.98
CA SER A 308 -4.57 -7.92 8.80
C SER A 308 -5.07 -8.98 9.79
N ASN A 309 -6.28 -8.80 10.30
CA ASN A 309 -6.93 -9.76 11.21
C ASN A 309 -7.61 -10.90 10.44
N ASN A 310 -8.00 -10.67 9.17
CA ASN A 310 -8.74 -11.60 8.32
C ASN A 310 -8.03 -11.80 6.96
N PRO A 311 -6.99 -12.65 6.87
CA PRO A 311 -6.22 -12.83 5.63
C PRO A 311 -7.02 -13.42 4.45
N SER A 312 -8.16 -14.04 4.74
CA SER A 312 -9.11 -14.56 3.75
C SER A 312 -10.50 -14.03 4.06
N PRO A 313 -10.75 -12.72 3.83
CA PRO A 313 -11.98 -12.09 4.27
C PRO A 313 -13.19 -12.62 3.49
N ASN A 314 -14.33 -12.70 4.17
CA ASN A 314 -15.61 -12.82 3.50
C ASN A 314 -15.94 -11.47 2.82
N PRO A 315 -16.17 -11.42 1.48
CA PRO A 315 -16.46 -10.19 0.76
C PRO A 315 -17.67 -9.43 1.35
N ASP A 316 -18.74 -10.12 1.69
CA ASP A 316 -19.96 -9.50 2.23
C ASP A 316 -19.71 -8.82 3.59
N HIS A 317 -18.88 -9.45 4.45
CA HIS A 317 -18.50 -8.86 5.73
C HIS A 317 -17.55 -7.66 5.55
N LEU A 318 -16.63 -7.74 4.61
CA LEU A 318 -15.74 -6.61 4.30
C LEU A 318 -16.51 -5.42 3.71
N GLU A 319 -17.48 -5.68 2.81
CA GLU A 319 -18.39 -4.63 2.30
C GLU A 319 -19.14 -3.95 3.44
N ALA A 320 -19.77 -4.75 4.31
CA ALA A 320 -20.52 -4.23 5.45
C ALA A 320 -19.62 -3.41 6.39
N TRP A 321 -18.41 -3.92 6.68
CA TRP A 321 -17.42 -3.20 7.49
C TRP A 321 -17.01 -1.87 6.85
N MET A 322 -16.66 -1.87 5.58
CA MET A 322 -16.22 -0.65 4.91
C MET A 322 -17.34 0.36 4.70
N HIS A 323 -18.58 -0.10 4.48
CA HIS A 323 -19.74 0.77 4.45
C HIS A 323 -19.93 1.49 5.81
N PHE A 324 -19.95 0.71 6.89
CA PHE A 324 -19.99 1.24 8.27
C PHE A 324 -18.86 2.27 8.52
N VAL A 325 -17.61 1.92 8.21
CA VAL A 325 -16.46 2.80 8.42
C VAL A 325 -16.56 4.08 7.62
N CYS A 326 -16.99 4.00 6.35
CA CYS A 326 -17.11 5.17 5.50
C CYS A 326 -18.12 6.17 6.06
N ASN A 327 -19.29 5.69 6.46
CA ASN A 327 -20.34 6.54 7.03
C ASN A 327 -19.92 7.13 8.40
N VAL A 328 -19.31 6.32 9.26
CA VAL A 328 -18.84 6.81 10.58
C VAL A 328 -17.71 7.84 10.42
N CYS A 329 -16.72 7.58 9.55
CA CYS A 329 -15.61 8.51 9.36
C CYS A 329 -16.05 9.84 8.75
N SER A 330 -16.89 9.81 7.71
CA SER A 330 -17.39 11.04 7.07
C SER A 330 -18.24 11.90 8.00
N ASN A 331 -18.93 11.27 8.94
CA ASN A 331 -19.78 11.98 9.90
C ASN A 331 -19.07 12.33 11.23
N SER A 332 -17.83 11.91 11.43
CA SER A 332 -17.06 12.23 12.64
C SER A 332 -16.28 13.53 12.46
N TYR A 333 -16.92 14.67 12.70
CA TYR A 333 -16.38 16.02 12.49
C TYR A 333 -14.99 16.24 13.11
N ASN A 334 -14.76 15.70 14.31
CA ASN A 334 -13.50 15.88 15.01
C ASN A 334 -12.33 15.12 14.39
N LEU A 335 -12.59 14.07 13.64
CA LEU A 335 -11.57 13.21 13.03
C LEU A 335 -10.69 13.96 12.01
N ALA A 336 -11.28 14.90 11.29
CA ALA A 336 -10.61 15.60 10.18
C ALA A 336 -9.68 16.74 10.63
N ASN A 337 -9.75 17.20 11.87
CA ASN A 337 -9.19 18.50 12.24
C ASN A 337 -7.81 18.46 12.92
N TYR A 338 -7.53 17.45 13.75
CA TYR A 338 -6.33 17.43 14.60
C TYR A 338 -5.69 16.04 14.68
N THR A 339 -4.36 16.00 14.83
CA THR A 339 -3.60 14.75 14.96
C THR A 339 -4.01 13.93 16.18
N ASP A 340 -4.36 14.58 17.27
CA ASP A 340 -4.75 13.92 18.52
C ASP A 340 -6.10 13.21 18.39
N THR A 341 -7.06 13.83 17.70
CA THR A 341 -8.36 13.23 17.42
C THR A 341 -8.21 12.12 16.40
N PHE A 342 -7.35 12.27 15.39
CA PHE A 342 -7.00 11.22 14.47
C PHE A 342 -6.44 9.98 15.20
N CYS A 343 -5.46 10.14 16.09
CA CYS A 343 -4.89 9.02 16.84
C CYS A 343 -5.94 8.25 17.65
N THR A 344 -6.83 8.99 18.34
CA THR A 344 -7.91 8.37 19.12
C THR A 344 -8.98 7.71 18.24
N SER A 345 -9.24 8.26 17.07
CA SER A 345 -10.17 7.64 16.11
C SER A 345 -9.62 6.36 15.53
N ILE A 346 -8.31 6.30 15.21
CA ILE A 346 -7.64 5.06 14.80
C ILE A 346 -7.80 3.97 15.87
N ALA A 347 -7.55 4.30 17.15
CA ALA A 347 -7.74 3.36 18.24
C ALA A 347 -9.21 2.94 18.41
N GLY A 348 -10.14 3.88 18.20
CA GLY A 348 -11.58 3.60 18.20
C GLY A 348 -11.99 2.64 17.08
N LEU A 349 -11.51 2.86 15.86
CA LEU A 349 -11.77 1.96 14.72
C LEU A 349 -11.18 0.57 14.93
N HIS A 350 -9.96 0.50 15.49
CA HIS A 350 -9.36 -0.78 15.88
C HIS A 350 -10.20 -1.52 16.93
N TYR A 351 -10.67 -0.79 17.95
CA TYR A 351 -11.57 -1.37 18.95
C TYR A 351 -12.89 -1.86 18.35
N LEU A 352 -13.43 -1.16 17.36
CA LEU A 352 -14.67 -1.53 16.68
C LEU A 352 -14.48 -2.63 15.64
N CYS A 353 -13.27 -2.86 15.13
CA CYS A 353 -12.99 -3.83 14.08
C CYS A 353 -13.58 -5.20 14.42
N SER A 354 -14.40 -5.75 13.53
CA SER A 354 -15.22 -6.92 13.77
C SER A 354 -15.66 -7.55 12.45
N GLU A 355 -15.84 -8.86 12.43
CA GLU A 355 -16.43 -9.61 11.30
C GLU A 355 -17.96 -9.54 11.30
N ASP A 356 -18.58 -9.44 12.47
CA ASP A 356 -20.03 -9.31 12.63
C ASP A 356 -20.38 -8.02 13.39
N ILE A 357 -20.63 -6.97 12.60
CA ILE A 357 -20.92 -5.64 13.13
C ILE A 357 -22.18 -5.63 14.00
N VAL A 358 -23.23 -6.34 13.58
CA VAL A 358 -24.53 -6.31 14.28
C VAL A 358 -24.46 -6.96 15.65
N SER A 359 -23.79 -8.11 15.75
CA SER A 359 -23.72 -8.86 17.01
C SER A 359 -22.59 -8.38 17.94
N GLU A 360 -21.47 -7.97 17.37
CA GLU A 360 -20.28 -7.65 18.16
C GLU A 360 -20.19 -6.17 18.52
N ILE A 361 -20.39 -5.23 17.57
CA ILE A 361 -20.28 -3.79 17.85
C ILE A 361 -21.40 -3.33 18.77
N ALA A 362 -22.62 -3.87 18.61
CA ALA A 362 -23.75 -3.55 19.49
C ALA A 362 -23.52 -3.91 20.97
N GLN A 363 -22.56 -4.79 21.27
CA GLN A 363 -22.23 -5.20 22.63
C GLN A 363 -21.01 -4.44 23.21
N LYS A 364 -20.32 -3.65 22.39
CA LYS A 364 -19.14 -2.86 22.83
C LYS A 364 -19.57 -1.61 23.60
N ASP A 365 -18.74 -1.19 24.54
CA ASP A 365 -18.94 0.07 25.24
C ASP A 365 -18.56 1.23 24.32
N LEU A 366 -19.56 1.87 23.74
CA LEU A 366 -19.37 3.02 22.84
C LEU A 366 -18.97 4.31 23.59
N SER A 367 -19.18 4.39 24.90
CA SER A 367 -18.84 5.58 25.68
C SER A 367 -17.34 5.91 25.69
N VAL A 368 -16.50 4.94 25.35
CA VAL A 368 -15.04 5.11 25.23
C VAL A 368 -14.60 5.76 23.93
N LEU A 369 -15.49 5.90 22.94
CA LEU A 369 -15.21 6.42 21.59
C LEU A 369 -15.38 7.93 21.51
N ALA A 370 -14.55 8.67 22.23
CA ALA A 370 -14.70 10.13 22.39
C ALA A 370 -14.59 10.96 21.08
N THR A 371 -14.07 10.40 19.99
CA THR A 371 -13.77 11.14 18.75
C THR A 371 -14.58 10.68 17.53
N LEU A 372 -15.19 9.52 17.61
CA LEU A 372 -16.13 9.03 16.60
C LEU A 372 -17.55 9.46 16.94
N ASP A 373 -18.38 9.70 15.93
CA ASP A 373 -19.77 10.09 16.13
C ASP A 373 -20.60 8.89 16.62
N ILE A 374 -20.86 8.80 17.92
CA ILE A 374 -21.61 7.69 18.52
C ILE A 374 -23.02 7.58 17.95
N PRO A 375 -23.80 8.67 17.77
CA PRO A 375 -25.10 8.61 17.10
C PRO A 375 -25.04 7.98 15.70
N GLN A 376 -23.97 8.25 14.94
CA GLN A 376 -23.79 7.63 13.62
C GLN A 376 -23.49 6.13 13.74
N ILE A 377 -22.68 5.72 14.71
CA ILE A 377 -22.41 4.29 14.96
C ILE A 377 -23.69 3.55 15.30
N GLU A 378 -24.53 4.10 16.17
CA GLU A 378 -25.84 3.53 16.52
C GLU A 378 -26.76 3.44 15.31
N GLU A 379 -26.77 4.47 14.46
CA GLU A 379 -27.54 4.49 13.22
C GLU A 379 -27.06 3.40 12.25
N GLU A 380 -25.76 3.22 12.07
CA GLU A 380 -25.20 2.18 11.19
C GLU A 380 -25.57 0.77 11.68
N ILE A 381 -25.49 0.52 12.98
CA ILE A 381 -25.95 -0.74 13.58
C ILE A 381 -27.44 -0.98 13.27
N LEU A 382 -28.26 0.07 13.36
CA LEU A 382 -29.67 0.00 13.04
C LEU A 382 -29.89 -0.32 11.56
N LYS A 383 -29.24 0.40 10.65
CA LYS A 383 -29.33 0.17 9.20
C LYS A 383 -29.00 -1.26 8.84
N MET A 384 -27.95 -1.81 9.42
CA MET A 384 -27.54 -3.21 9.17
C MET A 384 -28.57 -4.21 9.68
N LYS A 385 -29.15 -3.98 10.86
CA LYS A 385 -30.28 -4.80 11.34
C LYS A 385 -31.46 -4.75 10.40
N LEU A 386 -31.78 -3.56 9.86
CA LEU A 386 -32.86 -3.36 8.90
C LEU A 386 -32.58 -4.05 7.57
N SER A 387 -31.36 -3.95 7.07
CA SER A 387 -30.94 -4.52 5.78
C SER A 387 -31.00 -6.05 5.75
N SER A 388 -31.22 -6.72 6.89
CA SER A 388 -31.59 -8.13 6.90
C SER A 388 -32.90 -8.41 6.15
N ASN A 389 -33.75 -7.40 5.97
CA ASN A 389 -34.91 -7.42 5.07
C ASN A 389 -34.51 -6.75 3.73
N PRO A 390 -34.59 -7.47 2.59
CA PRO A 390 -34.14 -6.95 1.29
C PRO A 390 -34.84 -5.65 0.85
N SER A 391 -36.09 -5.45 1.23
CA SER A 391 -36.83 -4.20 0.90
C SER A 391 -36.24 -3.00 1.62
N TRP A 392 -35.80 -3.19 2.85
CA TRP A 392 -35.10 -2.18 3.64
C TRP A 392 -33.68 -1.93 3.15
N GLY A 393 -32.91 -2.97 2.87
CA GLY A 393 -31.57 -2.82 2.32
C GLY A 393 -31.57 -1.97 1.06
N ASN A 394 -32.46 -2.28 0.12
CA ASN A 394 -32.61 -1.49 -1.12
C ASN A 394 -33.02 -0.02 -0.86
N ALA A 395 -33.90 0.22 0.11
CA ALA A 395 -34.32 1.58 0.43
C ALA A 395 -33.20 2.41 1.07
N ILE A 396 -32.44 1.82 1.98
CA ILE A 396 -31.26 2.44 2.61
C ILE A 396 -30.19 2.73 1.57
N ASP A 397 -29.82 1.74 0.77
CA ASP A 397 -28.81 1.89 -0.28
C ASP A 397 -29.15 2.99 -1.29
N ASN A 398 -30.43 3.07 -1.69
CA ASN A 398 -30.88 4.12 -2.60
C ASN A 398 -30.86 5.49 -1.92
N ALA A 399 -31.29 5.58 -0.67
CA ALA A 399 -31.26 6.83 0.07
C ALA A 399 -29.83 7.36 0.25
N GLU A 400 -28.87 6.51 0.56
CA GLU A 400 -27.47 6.89 0.72
C GLU A 400 -26.81 7.30 -0.61
N LYS A 401 -27.13 6.62 -1.71
CA LYS A 401 -26.63 6.96 -3.05
C LYS A 401 -27.21 8.29 -3.58
N ASP A 402 -28.50 8.51 -3.37
CA ASP A 402 -29.21 9.68 -3.90
C ASP A 402 -29.03 10.93 -3.03
N LEU A 403 -28.79 10.75 -1.73
CA LEU A 403 -28.64 11.82 -0.76
C LEU A 403 -27.19 12.07 -0.40
N SER A 404 -26.33 12.27 -1.39
CA SER A 404 -24.89 12.55 -1.21
C SER A 404 -24.62 13.72 -0.23
N TYR A 405 -25.57 14.65 -0.09
CA TYR A 405 -25.49 15.75 0.88
C TYR A 405 -25.45 15.28 2.34
N PHE A 406 -26.06 14.14 2.67
CA PHE A 406 -26.14 13.63 4.04
C PHE A 406 -24.99 12.66 4.35
N GLU A 407 -24.17 12.30 3.38
CA GLU A 407 -23.01 11.42 3.54
C GLU A 407 -23.32 10.15 4.36
N GLY A 408 -24.48 9.53 4.09
CA GLY A 408 -24.94 8.33 4.78
C GLY A 408 -25.73 8.58 6.08
N ARG A 409 -25.95 9.83 6.52
CA ARG A 409 -26.72 10.16 7.73
C ARG A 409 -28.22 10.20 7.43
N LEU A 410 -28.93 9.15 7.76
CA LEU A 410 -30.38 9.00 7.51
C LEU A 410 -31.26 9.21 8.75
N ARG A 411 -30.67 9.41 9.94
CA ARG A 411 -31.40 9.54 11.20
C ARG A 411 -32.41 10.69 11.17
N TYR A 412 -32.00 11.86 10.70
CA TYR A 412 -32.89 13.02 10.59
C TYR A 412 -34.11 12.76 9.68
N PRO A 413 -33.97 12.31 8.44
CA PRO A 413 -35.10 11.93 7.62
C PRO A 413 -36.04 10.89 8.26
N LEU A 414 -35.46 9.89 8.93
CA LEU A 414 -36.24 8.82 9.54
C LEU A 414 -37.04 9.30 10.76
N ILE A 415 -36.47 10.17 11.58
CA ILE A 415 -37.11 10.65 12.81
C ILE A 415 -38.06 11.82 12.50
N GLU A 416 -37.56 12.86 11.84
CA GLU A 416 -38.32 14.12 11.64
C GLU A 416 -39.42 13.96 10.62
N CYS A 417 -39.24 13.20 9.54
CA CYS A 417 -40.29 12.99 8.54
C CYS A 417 -41.34 11.98 8.97
N CYS A 418 -41.03 11.09 9.92
CA CYS A 418 -41.95 10.06 10.38
C CYS A 418 -42.59 10.39 11.73
N GLY A 419 -42.14 11.41 12.45
CA GLY A 419 -42.68 11.83 13.75
C GLY A 419 -42.53 10.79 14.84
N VAL A 420 -41.44 9.98 14.80
CA VAL A 420 -41.18 8.89 15.73
C VAL A 420 -40.30 9.37 16.87
N ASP A 421 -40.61 8.92 18.10
CA ASP A 421 -39.76 9.20 19.29
C ASP A 421 -38.39 8.52 19.14
N GLU A 422 -37.33 9.25 19.42
CA GLU A 422 -35.93 8.73 19.39
C GLU A 422 -35.75 7.45 20.20
N ASN A 423 -36.61 7.21 21.20
CA ASN A 423 -36.54 6.04 22.07
C ASN A 423 -37.27 4.82 21.49
N ASP A 424 -38.03 4.99 20.42
CA ASP A 424 -38.87 3.92 19.84
C ASP A 424 -38.31 3.41 18.51
N ILE A 425 -37.07 2.99 18.53
CA ILE A 425 -36.31 2.43 17.38
C ILE A 425 -37.11 1.31 16.69
N ALA A 426 -37.92 0.52 17.42
CA ALA A 426 -38.73 -0.53 16.85
C ALA A 426 -39.91 0.00 16.03
N ASP A 427 -40.41 1.19 16.35
CA ASP A 427 -41.50 1.84 15.62
C ASP A 427 -41.00 2.65 14.42
N ILE A 428 -39.78 3.23 14.49
CA ILE A 428 -39.05 3.77 13.32
C ILE A 428 -38.99 2.73 12.22
N LEU A 429 -38.71 1.48 12.56
CA LEU A 429 -38.68 0.34 11.65
C LEU A 429 -40.03 0.08 10.93
N LYS A 430 -41.15 0.29 11.59
CA LYS A 430 -42.46 0.04 10.98
C LYS A 430 -42.88 1.19 10.07
N ILE A 431 -42.50 2.41 10.40
CA ILE A 431 -42.95 3.62 9.71
C ILE A 431 -42.13 3.88 8.45
N ALA A 432 -40.83 3.58 8.44
CA ALA A 432 -40.03 3.72 7.24
C ALA A 432 -40.48 2.80 6.08
N LEU A 433 -41.25 1.75 6.35
CA LEU A 433 -41.96 0.96 5.31
C LEU A 433 -42.99 1.76 4.52
N PHE A 434 -43.42 2.92 5.02
CA PHE A 434 -44.46 3.76 4.44
C PHE A 434 -43.98 5.14 3.97
N ILE A 435 -42.66 5.42 4.06
CA ILE A 435 -42.13 6.67 3.53
C ILE A 435 -42.14 6.57 2.01
N ASP A 436 -42.92 7.42 1.39
CA ASP A 436 -42.81 7.71 -0.04
C ASP A 436 -41.52 8.55 -0.24
N TYR A 437 -40.47 7.91 -0.70
CA TYR A 437 -39.20 8.54 -0.97
C TYR A 437 -39.31 9.73 -1.94
N GLU A 438 -40.20 9.67 -2.93
CA GLU A 438 -40.42 10.75 -3.87
C GLU A 438 -41.09 11.96 -3.19
N GLN A 439 -41.98 11.73 -2.23
CA GLN A 439 -42.58 12.78 -1.42
C GLN A 439 -41.53 13.45 -0.53
N TYR A 440 -40.70 12.65 0.13
CA TYR A 440 -39.57 13.14 0.94
C TYR A 440 -38.60 14.01 0.13
N LYS A 441 -38.23 13.58 -1.08
CA LYS A 441 -37.36 14.32 -2.00
C LYS A 441 -38.01 15.63 -2.52
N ALA A 442 -39.33 15.68 -2.59
CA ALA A 442 -40.08 16.87 -2.95
C ALA A 442 -40.12 17.90 -1.80
N ASP A 443 -40.24 17.44 -0.57
CA ASP A 443 -40.30 18.28 0.63
C ASP A 443 -38.96 18.85 1.06
N MET A 444 -37.84 18.21 0.65
CA MET A 444 -36.47 18.66 0.91
C MET A 444 -35.90 19.65 -0.13
N LYS A 445 -36.61 19.93 -1.23
CA LYS A 445 -36.26 20.97 -2.20
C LYS A 445 -36.88 22.30 -1.86
#